data_0edd2b2048a6454ecfac2dfda7775a2a
#
_entry.id   0edd2b2048a6454ecfac2dfda7775a2a
#
_cell.length_a   1.000
_cell.length_b   1.000
_cell.length_c   1.000
_cell.angle_alpha   90.00
_cell.angle_beta   90.00
_cell.angle_gamma   90.00
#
_symmetry.space_group_name_H-M   'P 1'
#
loop_
_entity.id
_entity.type
_entity.pdbx_description
1 polymer ?
#
loop_
_entity_poly.entity_id
_entity_poly.type
_entity_poly.pdbx_seq_one_letter_code
_entity_poly.pdbx_strand_id
1 'polypeptide(L)'
;MKTTMLVLVAALLLAGTASGQGDRGFTAKVTNPWFPLTPGTVYVYQGIKDGKRSREVMTVTHRTKTIAGAPCVSVDDRLYLAGKLEERTTDWYTQDAKGNVWYFGEDTAELTPTGKVKNTDGSWRAGRDGAKPGIFMPAHPRVGQTFRQEYLKGEAEDHFRVVAFLGPNALLTEEWTPLEPGVLDHKMYARGTGTVLERTVKGGDELNELVRLDR
;
A
#
# COMPACT_ATOMS: atom_id res chain seq x y z
N MET A 1 -3.09 61.40 42.22
CA MET A 1 -3.44 59.96 42.37
C MET A 1 -3.85 59.39 41.01
N LYS A 2 -3.00 58.63 40.43
CA LYS A 2 -3.29 57.94 39.13
C LYS A 2 -3.46 56.44 39.40
N THR A 3 -4.67 55.93 39.23
CA THR A 3 -5.04 54.53 39.45
C THR A 3 -4.72 53.74 38.19
N THR A 4 -3.76 52.86 38.27
CA THR A 4 -3.36 51.96 37.17
C THR A 4 -4.24 50.72 37.23
N MET A 5 -5.07 50.53 36.21
CA MET A 5 -5.95 49.38 36.05
C MET A 5 -5.17 48.25 35.36
N LEU A 6 -4.95 47.18 36.09
CA LEU A 6 -4.27 45.96 35.58
C LEU A 6 -5.28 45.10 34.81
N VAL A 7 -5.11 45.01 33.49
CA VAL A 7 -5.94 44.12 32.65
C VAL A 7 -5.27 42.74 32.61
N LEU A 8 -5.90 41.79 33.26
CA LEU A 8 -5.51 40.37 33.16
C LEU A 8 -6.01 39.81 31.82
N VAL A 9 -5.10 39.53 30.88
CA VAL A 9 -5.43 38.80 29.67
C VAL A 9 -5.33 37.30 29.99
N ALA A 10 -6.48 36.65 30.12
CA ALA A 10 -6.55 35.20 30.21
C ALA A 10 -6.33 34.60 28.81
N ALA A 11 -5.18 34.00 28.60
CA ALA A 11 -4.91 33.19 27.38
C ALA A 11 -5.70 31.89 27.46
N LEU A 12 -6.81 31.81 26.73
CA LEU A 12 -7.48 30.53 26.48
C LEU A 12 -6.59 29.69 25.56
N LEU A 13 -5.92 28.68 26.12
CA LEU A 13 -5.33 27.59 25.35
C LEU A 13 -6.48 26.76 24.79
N LEU A 14 -6.84 27.02 23.54
CA LEU A 14 -7.63 26.11 22.74
C LEU A 14 -6.76 24.84 22.47
N ALA A 15 -6.96 23.83 23.32
CA ALA A 15 -6.51 22.49 23.01
C ALA A 15 -7.28 22.04 21.75
N GLY A 16 -6.63 22.17 20.62
CA GLY A 16 -7.12 21.61 19.37
C GLY A 16 -7.31 20.10 19.55
N THR A 17 -8.56 19.67 19.71
CA THR A 17 -8.91 18.27 19.60
C THR A 17 -8.53 17.83 18.21
N ALA A 18 -7.45 17.04 18.08
CA ALA A 18 -7.19 16.27 16.88
C ALA A 18 -8.50 15.57 16.55
N SER A 19 -9.10 15.91 15.41
CA SER A 19 -10.31 15.27 14.90
C SER A 19 -10.01 13.78 14.77
N GLY A 20 -10.47 12.99 15.74
CA GLY A 20 -10.29 11.57 15.79
C GLY A 20 -10.83 10.98 14.51
N GLN A 21 -9.98 10.30 13.76
CA GLN A 21 -10.40 9.26 12.85
C GLN A 21 -11.13 8.26 13.75
N GLY A 22 -12.49 8.28 13.70
CA GLY A 22 -13.30 7.41 14.54
C GLY A 22 -12.74 6.00 14.52
N ASP A 23 -12.72 5.35 15.67
CA ASP A 23 -12.21 3.98 15.82
C ASP A 23 -12.80 3.07 14.74
N ARG A 24 -12.03 2.83 13.67
CA ARG A 24 -12.42 1.96 12.55
C ARG A 24 -12.22 0.49 12.87
N GLY A 25 -11.79 0.18 14.12
CA GLY A 25 -11.51 -1.18 14.55
C GLY A 25 -10.40 -1.82 13.72
N PHE A 26 -9.33 -1.08 13.45
CA PHE A 26 -8.18 -1.59 12.68
C PHE A 26 -7.48 -2.75 13.38
N THR A 27 -7.06 -3.75 12.58
CA THR A 27 -6.32 -4.92 13.05
C THR A 27 -5.21 -5.29 12.08
N ALA A 28 -4.05 -5.72 12.59
CA ALA A 28 -2.98 -6.28 11.78
C ALA A 28 -3.31 -7.68 11.20
N LYS A 29 -4.43 -8.28 11.62
CA LYS A 29 -4.92 -9.54 11.06
C LYS A 29 -5.71 -9.24 9.79
N VAL A 30 -5.09 -9.44 8.62
CA VAL A 30 -5.71 -9.20 7.32
C VAL A 30 -6.24 -10.53 6.77
N THR A 31 -7.57 -10.67 6.73
CA THR A 31 -8.28 -11.88 6.31
C THR A 31 -9.18 -11.65 5.11
N ASN A 32 -9.11 -10.48 4.49
CA ASN A 32 -9.87 -10.17 3.28
C ASN A 32 -9.63 -11.27 2.23
N PRO A 33 -10.68 -11.89 1.67
CA PRO A 33 -10.51 -13.03 0.77
C PRO A 33 -9.83 -12.69 -0.57
N TRP A 34 -9.80 -11.42 -0.96
CA TRP A 34 -9.15 -10.96 -2.19
C TRP A 34 -7.70 -10.54 -1.98
N PHE A 35 -7.31 -10.27 -0.72
CA PHE A 35 -5.94 -9.91 -0.37
C PHE A 35 -5.62 -10.37 1.06
N PRO A 36 -5.51 -11.71 1.29
CA PRO A 36 -5.19 -12.24 2.60
C PRO A 36 -3.70 -12.11 2.89
N LEU A 37 -3.35 -11.62 4.09
CA LEU A 37 -1.97 -11.49 4.54
C LEU A 37 -1.78 -12.34 5.81
N THR A 38 -1.60 -13.65 5.61
CA THR A 38 -1.32 -14.59 6.71
C THR A 38 0.17 -14.58 7.02
N PRO A 39 0.61 -14.22 8.24
CA PRO A 39 2.03 -14.24 8.60
C PRO A 39 2.71 -15.58 8.32
N GLY A 40 3.91 -15.53 7.74
CA GLY A 40 4.68 -16.69 7.28
C GLY A 40 4.47 -17.04 5.80
N THR A 41 3.42 -16.51 5.16
CA THR A 41 3.19 -16.75 3.73
C THR A 41 4.24 -16.06 2.87
N VAL A 42 4.78 -16.78 1.88
CA VAL A 42 5.71 -16.27 0.88
C VAL A 42 5.11 -16.43 -0.52
N TYR A 43 5.02 -15.33 -1.24
CA TYR A 43 4.63 -15.29 -2.64
C TYR A 43 5.87 -15.10 -3.49
N VAL A 44 6.00 -15.86 -4.56
CA VAL A 44 7.08 -15.69 -5.53
C VAL A 44 6.46 -15.44 -6.90
N TYR A 45 6.76 -14.29 -7.44
CA TYR A 45 6.36 -13.90 -8.79
C TYR A 45 7.55 -13.96 -9.72
N GLN A 46 7.28 -14.17 -11.01
CA GLN A 46 8.24 -14.08 -12.10
C GLN A 46 7.62 -13.36 -13.28
N GLY A 47 8.46 -12.64 -14.02
CA GLY A 47 7.96 -11.91 -15.17
C GLY A 47 9.04 -11.11 -15.89
N ILE A 48 8.62 -9.94 -16.36
CA ILE A 48 9.47 -8.99 -17.09
C ILE A 48 9.19 -7.61 -16.51
N LYS A 49 10.24 -6.81 -16.35
CA LYS A 49 10.18 -5.38 -16.03
C LYS A 49 11.36 -4.69 -16.72
N ASP A 50 11.08 -3.60 -17.45
CA ASP A 50 12.09 -2.86 -18.23
C ASP A 50 12.89 -3.76 -19.20
N GLY A 51 12.19 -4.69 -19.89
CA GLY A 51 12.80 -5.64 -20.82
C GLY A 51 13.71 -6.68 -20.17
N LYS A 52 13.76 -6.75 -18.83
CA LYS A 52 14.58 -7.71 -18.08
C LYS A 52 13.70 -8.75 -17.40
N ARG A 53 14.24 -9.95 -17.19
CA ARG A 53 13.59 -10.94 -16.33
C ARG A 53 13.51 -10.40 -14.91
N SER A 54 12.29 -10.40 -14.36
CA SER A 54 12.01 -10.03 -12.98
C SER A 54 11.72 -11.27 -12.14
N ARG A 55 12.04 -11.17 -10.86
CA ARG A 55 11.57 -12.07 -9.81
C ARG A 55 11.26 -11.22 -8.59
N GLU A 56 10.05 -11.34 -8.07
CA GLU A 56 9.63 -10.66 -6.85
C GLU A 56 9.34 -11.68 -5.76
N VAL A 57 9.72 -11.37 -4.54
CA VAL A 57 9.48 -12.20 -3.35
C VAL A 57 8.81 -11.36 -2.30
N MET A 58 7.50 -11.54 -2.15
CA MET A 58 6.71 -10.90 -1.13
C MET A 58 6.55 -11.84 0.06
N THR A 59 6.93 -11.40 1.26
CA THR A 59 6.85 -12.18 2.50
C THR A 59 5.97 -11.47 3.52
N VAL A 60 4.86 -12.09 3.90
CA VAL A 60 4.05 -11.63 5.02
C VAL A 60 4.78 -11.97 6.32
N THR A 61 5.31 -10.98 7.00
CA THR A 61 6.12 -11.20 8.20
C THR A 61 5.25 -11.36 9.46
N HIS A 62 5.83 -11.85 10.54
CA HIS A 62 5.20 -11.84 11.88
C HIS A 62 5.32 -10.47 12.59
N ARG A 63 5.96 -9.49 11.96
CA ARG A 63 6.16 -8.15 12.54
C ARG A 63 4.91 -7.31 12.34
N THR A 64 4.63 -6.51 13.35
CA THR A 64 3.59 -5.47 13.29
C THR A 64 4.18 -4.11 13.61
N LYS A 65 3.54 -3.04 13.10
CA LYS A 65 3.91 -1.65 13.37
C LYS A 65 2.66 -0.82 13.56
N THR A 66 2.65 0.03 14.57
CA THR A 66 1.57 1.00 14.74
C THR A 66 1.87 2.26 13.92
N ILE A 67 0.98 2.62 13.00
CA ILE A 67 1.09 3.80 12.15
C ILE A 67 -0.21 4.59 12.28
N ALA A 68 -0.11 5.88 12.61
CA ALA A 68 -1.26 6.76 12.85
C ALA A 68 -2.34 6.13 13.75
N GLY A 69 -1.92 5.37 14.77
CA GLY A 69 -2.79 4.68 15.72
C GLY A 69 -3.35 3.32 15.26
N ALA A 70 -3.13 2.92 13.99
CA ALA A 70 -3.58 1.63 13.48
C ALA A 70 -2.47 0.56 13.58
N PRO A 71 -2.75 -0.65 14.11
CA PRO A 71 -1.83 -1.77 14.05
C PRO A 71 -1.78 -2.32 12.62
N CYS A 72 -0.58 -2.36 12.02
CA CYS A 72 -0.35 -2.83 10.66
C CYS A 72 0.53 -4.09 10.66
N VAL A 73 0.24 -5.05 9.80
CA VAL A 73 1.17 -6.14 9.46
C VAL A 73 2.24 -5.60 8.53
N SER A 74 3.49 -6.04 8.72
CA SER A 74 4.59 -5.70 7.81
C SER A 74 4.77 -6.80 6.77
N VAL A 75 4.83 -6.40 5.52
CA VAL A 75 5.11 -7.27 4.37
C VAL A 75 6.44 -6.84 3.79
N ASP A 76 7.40 -7.75 3.67
CA ASP A 76 8.67 -7.48 3.02
C ASP A 76 8.56 -7.88 1.55
N ASP A 77 8.91 -6.96 0.67
CA ASP A 77 9.03 -7.19 -0.76
C ASP A 77 10.46 -7.03 -1.25
N ARG A 78 10.85 -7.85 -2.21
CA ARG A 78 12.19 -7.91 -2.80
C ARG A 78 12.08 -8.12 -4.29
N LEU A 79 12.38 -7.09 -5.06
CA LEU A 79 12.42 -7.15 -6.53
C LEU A 79 13.85 -7.43 -7.01
N TYR A 80 13.97 -8.47 -7.83
CA TYR A 80 15.21 -8.81 -8.51
C TYR A 80 15.04 -8.63 -10.02
N LEU A 81 15.95 -7.89 -10.65
CA LEU A 81 16.05 -7.74 -12.10
C LEU A 81 17.32 -8.44 -12.61
N ALA A 82 17.18 -9.30 -13.59
CA ALA A 82 18.28 -10.13 -14.11
C ALA A 82 19.10 -10.83 -13.00
N GLY A 83 18.41 -11.27 -11.92
CA GLY A 83 18.99 -11.97 -10.77
C GLY A 83 19.68 -11.10 -9.73
N LYS A 84 19.69 -9.77 -9.88
CA LYS A 84 20.22 -8.82 -8.89
C LYS A 84 19.09 -8.16 -8.13
N LEU A 85 19.25 -8.01 -6.82
CA LEU A 85 18.31 -7.25 -6.00
C LEU A 85 18.36 -5.77 -6.41
N GLU A 86 17.27 -5.29 -6.98
CA GLU A 86 17.09 -3.93 -7.47
C GLU A 86 16.38 -3.05 -6.44
N GLU A 87 15.36 -3.62 -5.77
CA GLU A 87 14.56 -2.91 -4.80
C GLU A 87 14.23 -3.79 -3.60
N ARG A 88 14.14 -3.15 -2.45
CA ARG A 88 13.58 -3.73 -1.23
C ARG A 88 12.58 -2.78 -0.63
N THR A 89 11.39 -3.31 -0.32
CA THR A 89 10.31 -2.55 0.31
C THR A 89 9.82 -3.27 1.56
N THR A 90 9.32 -2.50 2.50
CA THR A 90 8.51 -2.99 3.62
C THR A 90 7.20 -2.22 3.64
N ASP A 91 6.12 -2.89 3.31
CA ASP A 91 4.77 -2.36 3.26
C ASP A 91 4.04 -2.55 4.57
N TRP A 92 3.07 -1.68 4.86
CA TRP A 92 2.24 -1.78 6.05
C TRP A 92 0.76 -1.75 5.72
N TYR A 93 0.12 -2.90 5.93
CA TYR A 93 -1.31 -3.08 5.71
C TYR A 93 -2.06 -3.30 7.02
N THR A 94 -3.32 -2.90 7.06
CA THR A 94 -4.24 -3.16 8.16
C THR A 94 -5.63 -3.43 7.62
N GLN A 95 -6.49 -4.09 8.39
CA GLN A 95 -7.86 -4.35 8.02
C GLN A 95 -8.81 -3.62 8.97
N ASP A 96 -9.82 -2.92 8.43
CA ASP A 96 -10.87 -2.31 9.26
C ASP A 96 -11.94 -3.33 9.68
N ALA A 97 -12.83 -2.93 10.60
CA ALA A 97 -13.92 -3.77 11.09
C ALA A 97 -14.92 -4.20 10.01
N LYS A 98 -14.93 -3.52 8.84
CA LYS A 98 -15.76 -3.89 7.69
C LYS A 98 -15.08 -4.90 6.77
N GLY A 99 -13.80 -5.22 7.02
CA GLY A 99 -13.00 -6.14 6.22
C GLY A 99 -12.27 -5.50 5.04
N ASN A 100 -12.28 -4.16 4.91
CA ASN A 100 -11.47 -3.49 3.90
C ASN A 100 -9.99 -3.53 4.32
N VAL A 101 -9.10 -3.84 3.38
CA VAL A 101 -7.66 -3.70 3.57
C VAL A 101 -7.25 -2.28 3.24
N TRP A 102 -6.49 -1.69 4.13
CA TRP A 102 -5.96 -0.35 4.02
C TRP A 102 -4.43 -0.38 3.90
N TYR A 103 -3.88 0.47 3.06
CA TYR A 103 -2.44 0.70 2.93
C TYR A 103 -2.04 1.91 3.76
N PHE A 104 -1.08 1.74 4.65
CA PHE A 104 -0.66 2.76 5.61
C PHE A 104 0.75 3.29 5.35
N GLY A 105 1.39 2.80 4.31
CA GLY A 105 2.69 3.28 3.88
C GLY A 105 3.67 2.19 3.54
N GLU A 106 4.82 2.63 3.08
CA GLU A 106 5.96 1.79 2.74
C GLU A 106 7.29 2.46 3.10
N ASP A 107 8.30 1.64 3.22
CA ASP A 107 9.71 2.02 3.36
C ASP A 107 10.47 1.28 2.26
N THR A 108 10.67 1.95 1.14
CA THR A 108 11.31 1.41 -0.05
C THR A 108 12.72 1.93 -0.23
N ALA A 109 13.56 1.17 -0.89
CA ALA A 109 14.90 1.57 -1.28
C ALA A 109 15.30 0.89 -2.58
N GLU A 110 15.51 1.70 -3.61
CA GLU A 110 16.24 1.26 -4.79
C GLU A 110 17.71 1.05 -4.46
N LEU A 111 18.32 0.05 -5.07
CA LEU A 111 19.69 -0.35 -4.81
C LEU A 111 20.57 -0.19 -6.05
N THR A 112 21.83 0.18 -5.81
CA THR A 112 22.85 0.11 -6.86
C THR A 112 23.23 -1.36 -7.13
N PRO A 113 23.88 -1.68 -8.27
CA PRO A 113 24.39 -3.02 -8.54
C PRO A 113 25.32 -3.60 -7.47
N THR A 114 25.85 -2.74 -6.59
CA THR A 114 26.71 -3.13 -5.46
C THR A 114 25.94 -3.30 -4.14
N GLY A 115 24.60 -3.16 -4.17
CA GLY A 115 23.71 -3.32 -3.02
C GLY A 115 23.64 -2.11 -2.07
N LYS A 116 24.20 -0.95 -2.47
CA LYS A 116 24.04 0.31 -1.72
C LYS A 116 22.72 0.97 -2.05
N VAL A 117 22.09 1.66 -1.11
CA VAL A 117 20.90 2.46 -1.36
C VAL A 117 21.24 3.56 -2.37
N LYS A 118 20.47 3.62 -3.44
CA LYS A 118 20.53 4.63 -4.50
C LYS A 118 19.60 5.81 -4.17
N ASN A 119 18.34 5.51 -3.85
CA ASN A 119 17.34 6.45 -3.37
C ASN A 119 16.28 5.71 -2.53
N THR A 120 15.33 6.46 -1.96
CA THR A 120 14.18 5.97 -1.19
C THR A 120 12.89 6.62 -1.68
N ASP A 121 12.87 7.01 -2.96
CA ASP A 121 11.71 7.62 -3.61
C ASP A 121 10.51 6.67 -3.54
N GLY A 122 9.31 7.20 -3.36
CA GLY A 122 8.10 6.42 -3.12
C GLY A 122 7.86 6.07 -1.65
N SER A 123 8.84 6.19 -0.75
CA SER A 123 8.61 5.92 0.67
C SER A 123 7.65 6.93 1.29
N TRP A 124 6.63 6.43 1.97
CA TRP A 124 5.65 7.28 2.64
C TRP A 124 5.07 6.62 3.88
N ARG A 125 4.41 7.39 4.72
CA ARG A 125 3.77 6.87 5.93
C ARG A 125 2.56 7.70 6.32
N ALA A 126 1.42 7.05 6.49
CA ALA A 126 0.18 7.71 6.92
C ALA A 126 0.37 8.55 8.19
N GLY A 127 -0.16 9.78 8.16
CA GLY A 127 -0.05 10.75 9.24
C GLY A 127 1.28 11.52 9.30
N ARG A 128 2.18 11.35 8.33
CA ARG A 128 3.40 12.15 8.17
C ARG A 128 3.35 12.93 6.86
N ASP A 129 3.89 14.13 6.86
CA ASP A 129 4.09 14.99 5.67
C ASP A 129 2.82 15.18 4.82
N GLY A 130 1.64 15.06 5.44
CA GLY A 130 0.34 15.15 4.76
C GLY A 130 -0.14 13.84 4.13
N ALA A 131 0.63 12.75 4.25
CA ALA A 131 0.27 11.44 3.72
C ALA A 131 -0.99 10.87 4.39
N LYS A 132 -1.81 10.20 3.60
CA LYS A 132 -3.08 9.58 4.02
C LYS A 132 -3.15 8.14 3.56
N PRO A 133 -3.66 7.23 4.41
CA PRO A 133 -3.89 5.86 4.00
C PRO A 133 -5.06 5.78 3.02
N GLY A 134 -5.04 4.78 2.17
CA GLY A 134 -6.12 4.49 1.24
C GLY A 134 -6.61 3.05 1.34
N ILE A 135 -7.69 2.74 0.60
CA ILE A 135 -8.21 1.38 0.51
C ILE A 135 -7.42 0.63 -0.55
N PHE A 136 -6.64 -0.36 -0.12
CA PHE A 136 -5.92 -1.26 -1.02
C PHE A 136 -6.86 -2.30 -1.64
N MET A 137 -7.73 -2.92 -0.80
CA MET A 137 -8.72 -3.88 -1.27
C MET A 137 -10.02 -3.75 -0.46
N PRO A 138 -11.17 -3.47 -1.10
CA PRO A 138 -12.44 -3.42 -0.40
C PRO A 138 -12.90 -4.81 0.07
N ALA A 139 -13.69 -4.86 1.14
CA ALA A 139 -14.27 -6.10 1.65
C ALA A 139 -15.21 -6.76 0.64
N HIS A 140 -15.96 -5.92 -0.08
CA HIS A 140 -16.95 -6.33 -1.07
C HIS A 140 -16.76 -5.52 -2.36
N PRO A 141 -15.78 -5.89 -3.21
CA PRO A 141 -15.53 -5.19 -4.45
C PRO A 141 -16.76 -5.25 -5.37
N ARG A 142 -17.03 -4.16 -6.08
CA ARG A 142 -18.11 -4.05 -7.07
C ARG A 142 -17.57 -3.42 -8.33
N VAL A 143 -17.95 -3.95 -9.48
CA VAL A 143 -17.56 -3.40 -10.78
C VAL A 143 -17.88 -1.89 -10.85
N GLY A 144 -16.90 -1.12 -11.32
CA GLY A 144 -16.95 0.34 -11.42
C GLY A 144 -16.51 1.08 -10.15
N GLN A 145 -16.33 0.42 -9.00
CA GLN A 145 -15.80 1.08 -7.83
C GLN A 145 -14.34 1.50 -8.06
N THR A 146 -14.02 2.73 -7.67
CA THR A 146 -12.67 3.29 -7.74
C THR A 146 -12.25 3.74 -6.35
N PHE A 147 -10.99 3.49 -6.01
CA PHE A 147 -10.39 3.87 -4.74
C PHE A 147 -9.02 4.47 -4.99
N ARG A 148 -8.59 5.35 -4.07
CA ARG A 148 -7.20 5.72 -3.90
C ARG A 148 -6.58 4.75 -2.92
N GLN A 149 -5.47 4.10 -3.33
CA GLN A 149 -4.76 3.12 -2.49
C GLN A 149 -3.84 3.80 -1.50
N GLU A 150 -3.28 4.95 -1.88
CA GLU A 150 -2.33 5.73 -1.09
C GLU A 150 -2.38 7.22 -1.46
N TYR A 151 -1.86 8.07 -0.59
CA TYR A 151 -1.73 9.49 -0.89
C TYR A 151 -0.59 10.16 -0.13
N LEU A 152 0.45 10.52 -0.87
CA LEU A 152 1.39 11.59 -0.56
C LEU A 152 1.65 12.33 -1.86
N LYS A 153 1.31 13.63 -1.90
CA LYS A 153 1.36 14.42 -3.14
C LYS A 153 2.76 14.43 -3.74
N GLY A 154 2.86 13.97 -5.00
CA GLY A 154 4.10 13.92 -5.76
C GLY A 154 5.01 12.72 -5.44
N GLU A 155 4.61 11.82 -4.53
CA GLU A 155 5.40 10.66 -4.11
C GLU A 155 4.63 9.35 -4.22
N ALA A 156 3.35 9.33 -3.79
CA ALA A 156 2.52 8.14 -3.72
C ALA A 156 1.05 8.51 -3.96
N GLU A 157 0.53 8.22 -5.14
CA GLU A 157 -0.82 8.68 -5.55
C GLU A 157 -1.60 7.59 -6.29
N ASP A 158 -1.41 6.32 -5.94
CA ASP A 158 -1.98 5.20 -6.67
C ASP A 158 -3.48 5.03 -6.48
N HIS A 159 -4.12 4.65 -7.56
CA HIS A 159 -5.54 4.38 -7.67
C HIS A 159 -5.79 3.02 -8.29
N PHE A 160 -6.92 2.41 -7.94
CA PHE A 160 -7.42 1.27 -8.67
C PHE A 160 -8.92 1.37 -8.94
N ARG A 161 -9.37 0.61 -9.93
CA ARG A 161 -10.77 0.43 -10.27
C ARG A 161 -11.09 -1.05 -10.45
N VAL A 162 -12.17 -1.51 -9.88
CA VAL A 162 -12.71 -2.84 -10.13
C VAL A 162 -13.32 -2.89 -11.53
N VAL A 163 -12.76 -3.74 -12.41
CA VAL A 163 -13.19 -3.85 -13.81
C VAL A 163 -14.20 -4.97 -14.00
N ALA A 164 -13.88 -6.16 -13.50
CA ALA A 164 -14.71 -7.34 -13.71
C ALA A 164 -14.48 -8.42 -12.66
N PHE A 165 -15.49 -9.29 -12.51
CA PHE A 165 -15.29 -10.61 -11.94
C PHE A 165 -15.14 -11.63 -13.09
N LEU A 166 -14.04 -12.36 -13.10
CA LEU A 166 -13.76 -13.43 -14.05
C LEU A 166 -14.20 -14.76 -13.44
N GLY A 167 -15.52 -14.88 -13.20
CA GLY A 167 -16.11 -15.97 -12.41
C GLY A 167 -16.13 -15.68 -10.91
N PRO A 168 -16.48 -16.66 -10.04
CA PRO A 168 -16.70 -16.45 -8.62
C PRO A 168 -15.42 -16.23 -7.80
N ASN A 169 -14.27 -16.61 -8.35
CA ASN A 169 -13.00 -16.66 -7.62
C ASN A 169 -11.89 -15.78 -8.22
N ALA A 170 -12.17 -14.99 -9.25
CA ALA A 170 -11.19 -14.10 -9.86
C ALA A 170 -11.76 -12.69 -10.04
N LEU A 171 -10.97 -11.70 -9.65
CA LEU A 171 -11.27 -10.28 -9.73
C LEU A 171 -10.22 -9.62 -10.62
N LEU A 172 -10.66 -8.79 -11.57
CA LEU A 172 -9.80 -7.97 -12.41
C LEU A 172 -9.94 -6.51 -11.99
N THR A 173 -8.80 -5.84 -11.80
CA THR A 173 -8.71 -4.39 -11.56
C THR A 173 -7.87 -3.72 -12.63
N GLU A 174 -8.08 -2.41 -12.78
CA GLU A 174 -7.16 -1.47 -13.42
C GLU A 174 -6.51 -0.64 -12.33
N GLU A 175 -5.19 -0.40 -12.46
CA GLU A 175 -4.42 0.41 -11.55
C GLU A 175 -3.62 1.46 -12.31
N TRP A 176 -3.49 2.65 -11.74
CA TRP A 176 -2.78 3.78 -12.34
C TRP A 176 -2.35 4.80 -11.29
N THR A 177 -1.35 5.58 -11.63
CA THR A 177 -0.95 6.74 -10.85
C THR A 177 -0.88 8.00 -11.72
N PRO A 178 -1.28 9.19 -11.23
CA PRO A 178 -1.06 10.45 -11.94
C PRO A 178 0.42 10.81 -12.04
N LEU A 179 1.31 10.16 -11.28
CA LEU A 179 2.76 10.36 -11.33
C LEU A 179 3.38 9.76 -12.59
N GLU A 180 2.73 8.74 -13.19
CA GLU A 180 3.13 8.10 -14.45
C GLU A 180 2.03 8.22 -15.50
N PRO A 181 1.81 9.40 -16.08
CA PRO A 181 0.73 9.63 -17.02
C PRO A 181 0.84 8.73 -18.24
N GLY A 182 -0.18 7.92 -18.48
CA GLY A 182 -0.26 7.04 -19.65
C GLY A 182 0.13 5.59 -19.38
N VAL A 183 0.59 5.25 -18.18
CA VAL A 183 0.73 3.87 -17.70
C VAL A 183 -0.60 3.38 -17.15
N LEU A 184 -0.96 2.14 -17.48
CA LEU A 184 -2.15 1.46 -16.96
C LEU A 184 -1.82 -0.01 -16.77
N ASP A 185 -2.09 -0.50 -15.57
CA ASP A 185 -1.88 -1.89 -15.20
C ASP A 185 -3.21 -2.61 -15.00
N HIS A 186 -3.23 -3.88 -15.35
CA HIS A 186 -4.26 -4.83 -14.95
C HIS A 186 -3.70 -5.74 -13.88
N LYS A 187 -4.40 -5.84 -12.72
CA LYS A 187 -4.11 -6.85 -11.72
C LYS A 187 -5.25 -7.84 -11.62
N MET A 188 -4.89 -9.12 -11.53
CA MET A 188 -5.84 -10.20 -11.29
C MET A 188 -5.61 -10.75 -9.89
N TYR A 189 -6.69 -10.81 -9.12
CA TYR A 189 -6.71 -11.37 -7.78
C TYR A 189 -7.48 -12.68 -7.77
N ALA A 190 -6.90 -13.71 -7.17
CA ALA A 190 -7.60 -14.97 -6.92
C ALA A 190 -8.06 -15.02 -5.46
N ARG A 191 -9.33 -15.40 -5.27
CA ARG A 191 -9.94 -15.50 -3.94
C ARG A 191 -9.19 -16.51 -3.06
N GLY A 192 -8.81 -16.10 -1.85
CA GLY A 192 -8.02 -16.88 -0.90
C GLY A 192 -6.52 -16.89 -1.19
N THR A 193 -6.08 -16.19 -2.25
CA THR A 193 -4.67 -16.12 -2.63
C THR A 193 -4.15 -14.68 -2.60
N GLY A 194 -4.84 -13.72 -3.18
CA GLY A 194 -4.37 -12.36 -3.41
C GLY A 194 -4.01 -12.17 -4.88
N THR A 195 -3.06 -11.27 -5.16
CA THR A 195 -2.57 -11.00 -6.51
C THR A 195 -1.96 -12.24 -7.14
N VAL A 196 -2.39 -12.59 -8.35
CA VAL A 196 -1.85 -13.74 -9.11
C VAL A 196 -1.24 -13.32 -10.44
N LEU A 197 -1.61 -12.16 -10.94
CA LEU A 197 -1.08 -11.59 -12.18
C LEU A 197 -1.10 -10.07 -12.08
N GLU A 198 -0.05 -9.44 -12.53
CA GLU A 198 0.02 -8.03 -12.86
C GLU A 198 0.58 -7.87 -14.26
N ARG A 199 -0.01 -6.99 -15.05
CA ARG A 199 0.43 -6.72 -16.41
C ARG A 199 0.17 -5.28 -16.80
N THR A 200 1.20 -4.58 -17.25
CA THR A 200 1.04 -3.29 -17.91
C THR A 200 0.35 -3.51 -19.26
N VAL A 201 -0.82 -2.93 -19.42
CA VAL A 201 -1.62 -3.02 -20.65
C VAL A 201 -1.49 -1.78 -21.52
N LYS A 202 -0.90 -0.72 -20.97
CA LYS A 202 -0.60 0.52 -21.68
C LYS A 202 0.59 1.22 -21.02
N GLY A 203 1.53 1.71 -21.83
CA GLY A 203 2.62 2.57 -21.40
C GLY A 203 3.83 1.88 -20.81
N GLY A 204 3.90 0.56 -20.84
CA GLY A 204 5.02 -0.24 -20.32
C GLY A 204 5.00 -1.67 -20.80
N ASP A 205 5.87 -2.51 -20.24
CA ASP A 205 6.04 -3.92 -20.60
C ASP A 205 6.03 -4.85 -19.38
N GLU A 206 5.63 -4.34 -18.21
CA GLU A 206 5.66 -5.13 -16.97
C GLU A 206 4.68 -6.32 -17.04
N LEU A 207 5.18 -7.46 -16.64
CA LEU A 207 4.43 -8.69 -16.40
C LEU A 207 4.95 -9.32 -15.12
N ASN A 208 4.05 -9.67 -14.20
CA ASN A 208 4.40 -10.31 -12.94
C ASN A 208 3.36 -11.40 -12.64
N GLU A 209 3.78 -12.67 -12.68
CA GLU A 209 2.90 -13.83 -12.49
C GLU A 209 3.27 -14.58 -11.22
N LEU A 210 2.29 -14.93 -10.40
CA LEU A 210 2.49 -15.78 -9.23
C LEU A 210 2.87 -17.19 -9.66
N VAL A 211 4.10 -17.62 -9.39
CA VAL A 211 4.62 -18.96 -9.74
C VAL A 211 4.75 -19.90 -8.55
N ARG A 212 4.78 -19.35 -7.31
CA ARG A 212 4.85 -20.17 -6.09
C ARG A 212 4.22 -19.44 -4.92
N LEU A 213 3.50 -20.19 -4.09
CA LEU A 213 2.91 -19.76 -2.84
C LEU A 213 3.26 -20.76 -1.74
N ASP A 214 4.03 -20.35 -0.75
CA ASP A 214 4.37 -21.13 0.43
C ASP A 214 3.57 -20.59 1.63
N ARG A 215 2.92 -21.47 2.41
CA ARG A 215 2.09 -21.12 3.58
C ARG A 215 2.55 -21.84 4.83
#